data_01fa18106251ce3cde8d2a4002991d2f
#
_entry.id   01fa18106251ce3cde8d2a4002991d2f
#
_cell.length_a   1.000
_cell.length_b   1.000
_cell.length_c   1.000
_cell.angle_alpha   90.00
_cell.angle_beta   90.00
_cell.angle_gamma   90.00
#
_symmetry.space_group_name_H-M   'P 1'
#
loop_
_entity.id
_entity.type
_entity.pdbx_description
1 polymer ?
#
loop_
_entity_poly.entity_id
_entity_poly.type
_entity_poly.pdbx_seq_one_letter_code
_entity_poly.pdbx_strand_id
1 'polypeptide(L)'
;MNPPSASLRPMHVLLAVQSLVVVLVSVNRLSALALSYVAPNQFLRWVDLINMLPLPLLSLAAFYLLKKQLEVDGPAREGSRHRLLSLTFVVGVYLLGAGYGAHEVTNYLHARFCADGAGDLCRIVAFNDDEFSHWLFFTGFVLVNVALLLIQDLFPAQQPPGRADSLLLVANGFFIGLGVFANLAFEAIGLDLYIVALLALFSAALCWRRGRQPLTIYYLTAYSLGLVGTLLYRALAS
;
A
#
# COMPACT_ATOMS: atom_id res chain seq x y z
N MET A 1 -38.93 9.60 -1.39
CA MET A 1 -37.92 9.35 -2.45
C MET A 1 -36.59 9.10 -1.75
N ASN A 2 -36.05 7.91 -1.86
CA ASN A 2 -34.68 7.67 -1.33
C ASN A 2 -33.70 8.49 -2.19
N PRO A 3 -32.75 9.23 -1.58
CA PRO A 3 -31.74 9.92 -2.35
C PRO A 3 -30.97 8.89 -3.21
N PRO A 4 -30.56 9.25 -4.44
CA PRO A 4 -29.80 8.36 -5.28
C PRO A 4 -28.54 7.93 -4.51
N SER A 5 -28.27 6.63 -4.48
CA SER A 5 -27.06 6.09 -3.86
C SER A 5 -25.85 6.73 -4.51
N ALA A 6 -24.93 7.30 -3.71
CA ALA A 6 -23.68 7.84 -4.22
C ALA A 6 -22.93 6.75 -5.00
N SER A 7 -22.54 7.05 -6.22
CA SER A 7 -21.86 6.09 -7.09
C SER A 7 -20.46 5.76 -6.51
N LEU A 8 -20.15 4.47 -6.32
CA LEU A 8 -18.84 4.00 -5.90
C LEU A 8 -17.80 4.00 -7.05
N ARG A 9 -18.20 4.42 -8.27
CA ARG A 9 -17.32 4.45 -9.44
C ARG A 9 -16.00 5.21 -9.22
N PRO A 10 -15.99 6.42 -8.62
CA PRO A 10 -14.72 7.11 -8.35
C PRO A 10 -13.82 6.31 -7.41
N MET A 11 -14.36 5.69 -6.38
CA MET A 11 -13.60 4.84 -5.45
C MET A 11 -13.00 3.64 -6.18
N HIS A 12 -13.75 2.95 -7.03
CA HIS A 12 -13.23 1.82 -7.81
C HIS A 12 -12.08 2.23 -8.73
N VAL A 13 -12.17 3.40 -9.36
CA VAL A 13 -11.07 3.93 -10.19
C VAL A 13 -9.81 4.16 -9.35
N LEU A 14 -9.94 4.78 -8.18
CA LEU A 14 -8.80 5.06 -7.30
C LEU A 14 -8.16 3.78 -6.75
N LEU A 15 -8.97 2.77 -6.40
CA LEU A 15 -8.46 1.46 -5.97
C LEU A 15 -7.83 0.69 -7.13
N ALA A 16 -8.37 0.80 -8.36
CA ALA A 16 -7.76 0.21 -9.54
C ALA A 16 -6.40 0.87 -9.88
N VAL A 17 -6.25 2.18 -9.64
CA VAL A 17 -4.94 2.85 -9.73
C VAL A 17 -3.94 2.25 -8.75
N GLN A 18 -4.32 1.96 -7.49
CA GLN A 18 -3.44 1.29 -6.54
C GLN A 18 -3.03 -0.10 -7.02
N SER A 19 -3.99 -0.89 -7.52
CA SER A 19 -3.72 -2.21 -8.09
C SER A 19 -2.75 -2.13 -9.28
N LEU A 20 -2.95 -1.15 -10.17
CA LEU A 20 -2.07 -0.90 -11.30
C LEU A 20 -0.65 -0.52 -10.86
N VAL A 21 -0.51 0.33 -9.83
CA VAL A 21 0.81 0.71 -9.29
C VAL A 21 1.56 -0.52 -8.79
N VAL A 22 0.92 -1.40 -8.01
CA VAL A 22 1.56 -2.65 -7.55
C VAL A 22 2.04 -3.52 -8.71
N VAL A 23 1.21 -3.68 -9.75
CA VAL A 23 1.59 -4.43 -10.94
C VAL A 23 2.77 -3.77 -11.67
N LEU A 24 2.72 -2.45 -11.87
CA LEU A 24 3.77 -1.71 -12.58
C LEU A 24 5.11 -1.72 -11.83
N VAL A 25 5.12 -1.58 -10.50
CA VAL A 25 6.34 -1.69 -9.69
C VAL A 25 6.99 -3.05 -9.89
N SER A 26 6.19 -4.13 -9.87
CA SER A 26 6.68 -5.50 -10.04
C SER A 26 7.19 -5.77 -11.46
N VAL A 27 6.40 -5.40 -12.49
CA VAL A 27 6.76 -5.61 -13.92
C VAL A 27 7.99 -4.77 -14.28
N ASN A 28 8.10 -3.56 -13.76
CA ASN A 28 9.22 -2.66 -14.03
C ASN A 28 10.57 -3.27 -13.59
N ARG A 29 10.59 -3.98 -12.46
CA ARG A 29 11.79 -4.70 -11.98
C ARG A 29 12.19 -5.90 -12.86
N LEU A 30 11.26 -6.45 -13.65
CA LEU A 30 11.50 -7.56 -14.58
C LEU A 30 11.84 -7.10 -16.01
N SER A 31 11.71 -5.81 -16.31
CA SER A 31 11.89 -5.28 -17.66
C SER A 31 13.36 -4.94 -17.95
N ALA A 32 13.94 -5.56 -18.97
CA ALA A 32 15.29 -5.22 -19.43
C ALA A 32 15.43 -3.74 -19.85
N LEU A 33 14.35 -3.13 -20.39
CA LEU A 33 14.34 -1.71 -20.74
C LEU A 33 14.41 -0.83 -19.48
N ALA A 34 13.65 -1.17 -18.45
CA ALA A 34 13.65 -0.42 -17.20
C ALA A 34 14.98 -0.57 -16.42
N LEU A 35 15.67 -1.68 -16.57
CA LEU A 35 17.01 -1.89 -16.00
C LEU A 35 18.11 -1.13 -16.74
N SER A 36 17.84 -0.54 -17.92
CA SER A 36 18.79 0.32 -18.61
C SER A 36 18.96 1.68 -17.92
N TYR A 37 20.05 2.36 -18.24
CA TYR A 37 20.39 3.64 -17.63
C TYR A 37 19.67 4.83 -18.31
N VAL A 38 19.29 5.81 -17.48
CA VAL A 38 18.66 7.07 -17.94
C VAL A 38 19.59 7.89 -18.80
N ALA A 39 20.91 7.86 -18.50
CA ALA A 39 21.93 8.62 -19.19
C ALA A 39 23.24 7.83 -19.33
N PRO A 40 24.15 8.20 -20.28
CA PRO A 40 25.42 7.50 -20.51
C PRO A 40 26.37 7.44 -19.30
N ASN A 41 26.22 8.36 -18.35
CA ASN A 41 27.02 8.36 -17.10
C ASN A 41 26.69 7.18 -16.16
N GLN A 42 25.62 6.45 -16.41
CA GLN A 42 25.18 5.30 -15.63
C GLN A 42 24.93 5.59 -14.13
N PHE A 43 24.42 6.78 -13.80
CA PHE A 43 24.19 7.17 -12.40
C PHE A 43 22.76 6.86 -11.91
N LEU A 44 21.84 6.52 -12.82
CA LEU A 44 20.44 6.21 -12.49
C LEU A 44 19.85 5.27 -13.54
N ARG A 45 19.14 4.24 -13.11
CA ARG A 45 18.36 3.34 -14.00
C ARG A 45 16.92 3.86 -14.14
N TRP A 46 16.27 3.54 -15.25
CA TRP A 46 14.85 3.86 -15.45
C TRP A 46 13.96 3.23 -14.36
N VAL A 47 14.26 2.00 -13.92
CA VAL A 47 13.50 1.33 -12.88
C VAL A 47 13.49 2.14 -11.58
N ASP A 48 14.66 2.62 -11.16
CA ASP A 48 14.80 3.39 -9.92
C ASP A 48 14.06 4.73 -10.02
N LEU A 49 14.20 5.43 -11.16
CA LEU A 49 13.49 6.68 -11.40
C LEU A 49 11.98 6.52 -11.38
N ILE A 50 11.46 5.50 -12.09
CA ILE A 50 10.01 5.27 -12.23
C ILE A 50 9.41 4.80 -10.91
N ASN A 51 10.09 3.90 -10.20
CA ASN A 51 9.61 3.38 -8.91
C ASN A 51 9.76 4.41 -7.78
N MET A 52 10.69 5.36 -7.89
CA MET A 52 10.89 6.41 -6.89
C MET A 52 9.92 7.59 -7.04
N LEU A 53 9.56 7.98 -8.27
CA LEU A 53 8.83 9.23 -8.52
C LEU A 53 7.42 9.00 -9.09
N PRO A 54 7.20 8.67 -10.40
CA PRO A 54 5.86 8.70 -10.96
C PRO A 54 4.91 7.66 -10.33
N LEU A 55 5.37 6.46 -10.02
CA LEU A 55 4.49 5.44 -9.44
C LEU A 55 4.08 5.76 -8.00
N PRO A 56 5.00 6.14 -7.08
CA PRO A 56 4.59 6.58 -5.75
C PRO A 56 3.74 7.84 -5.77
N LEU A 57 4.05 8.83 -6.60
CA LEU A 57 3.23 10.04 -6.72
C LEU A 57 1.80 9.71 -7.17
N LEU A 58 1.65 8.81 -8.14
CA LEU A 58 0.33 8.35 -8.59
C LEU A 58 -0.42 7.63 -7.45
N SER A 59 0.26 6.74 -6.70
CA SER A 59 -0.31 6.05 -5.54
C SER A 59 -0.73 7.02 -4.45
N LEU A 60 0.15 7.96 -4.06
CA LEU A 60 -0.12 8.94 -3.01
C LEU A 60 -1.26 9.89 -3.39
N ALA A 61 -1.32 10.31 -4.66
CA ALA A 61 -2.42 11.11 -5.19
C ALA A 61 -3.75 10.33 -5.12
N ALA A 62 -3.75 9.05 -5.51
CA ALA A 62 -4.94 8.21 -5.44
C ALA A 62 -5.40 7.99 -3.98
N PHE A 63 -4.50 7.78 -3.02
CA PHE A 63 -4.84 7.72 -1.59
C PHE A 63 -5.44 9.03 -1.08
N TYR A 64 -4.86 10.17 -1.46
CA TYR A 64 -5.39 11.48 -1.09
C TYR A 64 -6.81 11.71 -1.63
N LEU A 65 -7.03 11.40 -2.91
CA LEU A 65 -8.35 11.52 -3.54
C LEU A 65 -9.35 10.54 -2.94
N LEU A 66 -8.92 9.31 -2.58
CA LEU A 66 -9.74 8.33 -1.88
C LEU A 66 -10.18 8.87 -0.50
N LYS A 67 -9.25 9.45 0.27
CA LYS A 67 -9.57 10.12 1.52
C LYS A 67 -10.61 11.22 1.31
N LYS A 68 -10.43 12.08 0.31
CA LYS A 68 -11.39 13.14 -0.03
C LYS A 68 -12.76 12.58 -0.40
N GLN A 69 -12.82 11.50 -1.17
CA GLN A 69 -14.07 10.85 -1.55
C GLN A 69 -14.86 10.36 -0.31
N LEU A 70 -14.15 9.80 0.68
CA LEU A 70 -14.78 9.35 1.94
C LEU A 70 -15.36 10.52 2.75
N GLU A 71 -14.73 11.70 2.68
CA GLU A 71 -15.13 12.88 3.45
C GLU A 71 -16.31 13.65 2.85
N VAL A 72 -16.51 13.57 1.52
CA VAL A 72 -17.56 14.31 0.80
C VAL A 72 -18.96 13.85 1.20
N ASP A 73 -19.17 12.55 1.42
CA ASP A 73 -20.48 11.96 1.67
C ASP A 73 -20.91 12.06 3.15
N GLY A 74 -20.09 12.66 4.01
CA GLY A 74 -20.34 12.78 5.44
C GLY A 74 -20.72 14.19 5.91
N PRO A 75 -21.47 14.32 7.00
CA PRO A 75 -21.70 15.62 7.62
C PRO A 75 -20.35 16.22 8.03
N ALA A 76 -20.15 17.50 7.71
CA ALA A 76 -18.94 18.25 8.06
C ALA A 76 -18.67 18.17 9.58
N ARG A 77 -17.93 17.16 10.01
CA ARG A 77 -17.50 16.97 11.40
C ARG A 77 -16.04 17.41 11.52
N GLU A 78 -15.83 18.70 11.66
CA GLU A 78 -14.54 19.27 12.08
C GLU A 78 -14.27 18.95 13.56
N GLY A 79 -14.21 17.67 13.89
CA GLY A 79 -13.89 17.21 15.25
C GLY A 79 -12.38 16.95 15.41
N SER A 80 -11.93 16.94 16.67
CA SER A 80 -10.53 16.60 17.02
C SER A 80 -10.12 15.22 16.45
N ARG A 81 -11.05 14.26 16.44
CA ARG A 81 -10.82 12.91 15.89
C ARG A 81 -10.52 12.94 14.39
N HIS A 82 -11.30 13.69 13.59
CA HIS A 82 -11.05 13.82 12.14
C HIS A 82 -9.71 14.50 11.86
N ARG A 83 -9.36 15.54 12.64
CA ARG A 83 -8.06 16.21 12.52
C ARG A 83 -6.90 15.27 12.83
N LEU A 84 -7.01 14.46 13.91
CA LEU A 84 -5.99 13.47 14.25
C LEU A 84 -5.82 12.42 13.13
N LEU A 85 -6.91 11.87 12.60
CA LEU A 85 -6.86 10.90 11.50
C LEU A 85 -6.26 11.51 10.21
N SER A 86 -6.58 12.77 9.93
CA SER A 86 -5.97 13.49 8.81
C SER A 86 -4.47 13.71 9.00
N LEU A 87 -4.02 14.03 10.21
CA LEU A 87 -2.59 14.13 10.53
C LEU A 87 -1.91 12.77 10.41
N THR A 88 -2.50 11.70 10.95
CA THR A 88 -2.00 10.32 10.81
C THR A 88 -1.85 9.94 9.34
N PHE A 89 -2.84 10.29 8.51
CA PHE A 89 -2.77 10.06 7.06
C PHE A 89 -1.59 10.81 6.42
N VAL A 90 -1.39 12.09 6.74
CA VAL A 90 -0.28 12.90 6.21
C VAL A 90 1.08 12.33 6.62
N VAL A 91 1.24 11.95 7.89
CA VAL A 91 2.47 11.29 8.38
C VAL A 91 2.69 9.97 7.65
N GLY A 92 1.63 9.16 7.46
CA GLY A 92 1.70 7.91 6.72
C GLY A 92 2.13 8.11 5.26
N VAL A 93 1.56 9.10 4.57
CA VAL A 93 1.93 9.48 3.19
C VAL A 93 3.41 9.89 3.10
N TYR A 94 3.88 10.69 4.05
CA TYR A 94 5.29 11.11 4.09
C TYR A 94 6.23 9.91 4.27
N LEU A 95 5.96 9.03 5.23
CA LEU A 95 6.80 7.86 5.50
C LEU A 95 6.78 6.87 4.33
N LEU A 96 5.61 6.67 3.70
CA LEU A 96 5.48 5.83 2.52
C LEU A 96 6.35 6.36 1.36
N GLY A 97 6.29 7.67 1.09
CA GLY A 97 7.11 8.31 0.06
C GLY A 97 8.60 8.28 0.38
N ALA A 98 8.97 8.53 1.66
CA ALA A 98 10.36 8.44 2.12
C ALA A 98 10.92 7.02 1.99
N GLY A 99 10.11 5.99 2.30
CA GLY A 99 10.47 4.59 2.12
C GLY A 99 10.75 4.25 0.66
N TYR A 100 9.87 4.66 -0.26
CA TYR A 100 10.12 4.49 -1.71
C TYR A 100 11.41 5.17 -2.15
N GLY A 101 11.63 6.43 -1.77
CA GLY A 101 12.82 7.17 -2.15
C GLY A 101 14.11 6.54 -1.61
N ALA A 102 14.12 6.17 -0.33
CA ALA A 102 15.26 5.53 0.30
C ALA A 102 15.59 4.19 -0.38
N HIS A 103 14.58 3.32 -0.56
CA HIS A 103 14.76 2.00 -1.15
C HIS A 103 15.32 2.06 -2.58
N GLU A 104 14.75 2.86 -3.47
CA GLU A 104 15.22 2.87 -4.87
C GLU A 104 16.65 3.41 -5.01
N VAL A 105 17.05 4.39 -4.17
CA VAL A 105 18.43 4.90 -4.17
C VAL A 105 19.40 3.85 -3.61
N THR A 106 19.08 3.27 -2.48
CA THR A 106 20.00 2.29 -1.83
C THR A 106 20.03 0.97 -2.60
N ASN A 107 18.93 0.53 -3.20
CA ASN A 107 18.88 -0.66 -4.07
C ASN A 107 19.81 -0.50 -5.28
N TYR A 108 19.81 0.69 -5.91
CA TYR A 108 20.74 0.96 -6.99
C TYR A 108 22.21 0.90 -6.53
N LEU A 109 22.52 1.53 -5.38
CA LEU A 109 23.88 1.53 -4.82
C LEU A 109 24.31 0.12 -4.42
N HIS A 110 23.43 -0.65 -3.79
CA HIS A 110 23.65 -2.03 -3.39
C HIS A 110 23.98 -2.90 -4.61
N ALA A 111 23.11 -2.88 -5.62
CA ALA A 111 23.29 -3.66 -6.84
C ALA A 111 24.57 -3.29 -7.62
N ARG A 112 24.98 -2.01 -7.58
CA ARG A 112 26.12 -1.54 -8.37
C ARG A 112 27.47 -1.72 -7.69
N PHE A 113 27.55 -1.54 -6.36
CA PHE A 113 28.82 -1.41 -5.65
C PHE A 113 29.05 -2.47 -4.58
N CYS A 114 28.04 -3.27 -4.24
CA CYS A 114 28.10 -4.19 -3.12
C CYS A 114 27.86 -5.66 -3.52
N ALA A 115 28.19 -6.01 -4.76
CA ALA A 115 28.04 -7.40 -5.24
C ALA A 115 28.81 -8.41 -4.38
N ASP A 116 29.97 -8.01 -3.83
CA ASP A 116 30.80 -8.89 -2.99
C ASP A 116 30.42 -8.82 -1.50
N GLY A 117 29.49 -7.95 -1.11
CA GLY A 117 29.01 -7.78 0.26
C GLY A 117 30.08 -7.34 1.28
N ALA A 118 31.29 -7.00 0.83
CA ALA A 118 32.42 -6.73 1.70
C ALA A 118 32.55 -5.25 2.09
N GLY A 119 32.91 -5.00 3.35
CA GLY A 119 33.24 -3.68 3.88
C GLY A 119 32.08 -2.94 4.56
N ASP A 120 32.44 -1.93 5.37
CA ASP A 120 31.49 -1.18 6.21
C ASP A 120 30.50 -0.39 5.38
N LEU A 121 30.94 0.19 4.26
CA LEU A 121 30.08 0.94 3.36
C LEU A 121 28.94 0.06 2.81
N CYS A 122 29.26 -1.16 2.38
CA CYS A 122 28.24 -2.07 1.84
C CYS A 122 27.27 -2.57 2.90
N ARG A 123 27.74 -2.77 4.14
CA ARG A 123 26.84 -3.07 5.28
C ARG A 123 25.87 -1.94 5.58
N ILE A 124 26.32 -0.68 5.50
CA ILE A 124 25.46 0.50 5.67
C ILE A 124 24.45 0.60 4.53
N VAL A 125 24.89 0.40 3.29
CA VAL A 125 24.01 0.42 2.11
C VAL A 125 22.95 -0.69 2.22
N ALA A 126 23.36 -1.93 2.50
CA ALA A 126 22.44 -3.06 2.67
C ALA A 126 21.40 -2.81 3.79
N PHE A 127 21.84 -2.31 4.96
CA PHE A 127 20.90 -1.97 6.04
C PHE A 127 19.85 -0.93 5.60
N ASN A 128 20.28 0.11 4.85
CA ASN A 128 19.34 1.14 4.38
C ASN A 128 18.42 0.62 3.26
N ASP A 129 18.89 -0.32 2.44
CA ASP A 129 18.12 -0.96 1.38
C ASP A 129 17.11 -1.97 1.94
N ASP A 130 17.61 -3.00 2.63
CA ASP A 130 16.85 -4.19 2.99
C ASP A 130 16.03 -4.02 4.28
N GLU A 131 16.41 -3.08 5.18
CA GLU A 131 15.75 -2.92 6.46
C GLU A 131 15.10 -1.55 6.66
N PHE A 132 15.88 -0.48 6.71
CA PHE A 132 15.39 0.83 7.12
C PHE A 132 14.34 1.40 6.14
N SER A 133 14.58 1.28 4.83
CA SER A 133 13.63 1.74 3.81
C SER A 133 12.31 0.98 3.89
N HIS A 134 12.36 -0.33 4.15
CA HIS A 134 11.20 -1.17 4.32
C HIS A 134 10.43 -0.84 5.60
N TRP A 135 11.11 -0.52 6.71
CA TRP A 135 10.43 -0.06 7.93
C TRP A 135 9.68 1.26 7.71
N LEU A 136 10.27 2.21 6.98
CA LEU A 136 9.62 3.47 6.63
C LEU A 136 8.39 3.23 5.75
N PHE A 137 8.58 2.45 4.67
CA PHE A 137 7.51 2.10 3.74
C PHE A 137 6.34 1.41 4.46
N PHE A 138 6.65 0.37 5.23
CA PHE A 138 5.64 -0.44 5.90
C PHE A 138 4.90 0.34 6.99
N THR A 139 5.60 1.16 7.77
CA THR A 139 4.98 2.06 8.75
C THR A 139 4.04 3.06 8.06
N GLY A 140 4.50 3.67 6.96
CA GLY A 140 3.68 4.58 6.17
C GLY A 140 2.43 3.89 5.61
N PHE A 141 2.57 2.69 5.05
CA PHE A 141 1.48 1.86 4.54
C PHE A 141 0.44 1.57 5.64
N VAL A 142 0.87 1.13 6.81
CA VAL A 142 -0.02 0.85 7.95
C VAL A 142 -0.79 2.10 8.37
N LEU A 143 -0.10 3.24 8.54
CA LEU A 143 -0.73 4.49 8.98
C LEU A 143 -1.75 5.01 7.96
N VAL A 144 -1.45 4.97 6.66
CA VAL A 144 -2.39 5.35 5.60
C VAL A 144 -3.63 4.47 5.62
N ASN A 145 -3.46 3.16 5.69
CA ASN A 145 -4.57 2.21 5.64
C ASN A 145 -5.45 2.28 6.90
N VAL A 146 -4.86 2.38 8.08
CA VAL A 146 -5.60 2.55 9.35
C VAL A 146 -6.35 3.88 9.35
N ALA A 147 -5.72 4.97 8.89
CA ALA A 147 -6.37 6.26 8.79
C ALA A 147 -7.59 6.21 7.85
N LEU A 148 -7.46 5.60 6.65
CA LEU A 148 -8.56 5.46 5.70
C LEU A 148 -9.70 4.59 6.25
N LEU A 149 -9.39 3.47 6.89
CA LEU A 149 -10.41 2.62 7.53
C LEU A 149 -11.16 3.36 8.64
N LEU A 150 -10.46 4.12 9.48
CA LEU A 150 -11.08 4.90 10.55
C LEU A 150 -11.82 6.13 10.02
N ILE A 151 -11.36 6.74 8.94
CA ILE A 151 -12.10 7.81 8.24
C ILE A 151 -13.40 7.23 7.67
N GLN A 152 -13.37 6.06 7.04
CA GLN A 152 -14.61 5.40 6.60
C GLN A 152 -15.53 5.02 7.78
N ASP A 153 -15.00 4.61 8.94
CA ASP A 153 -15.81 4.37 10.13
C ASP A 153 -16.46 5.66 10.67
N LEU A 154 -15.79 6.80 10.49
CA LEU A 154 -16.30 8.13 10.87
C LEU A 154 -17.35 8.64 9.86
N PHE A 155 -17.17 8.32 8.57
CA PHE A 155 -18.02 8.68 7.45
C PHE A 155 -18.50 7.39 6.72
N PRO A 156 -19.40 6.60 7.33
CA PRO A 156 -19.83 5.33 6.75
C PRO A 156 -20.69 5.56 5.52
N ALA A 157 -20.52 4.69 4.53
CA ALA A 157 -21.42 4.67 3.37
C ALA A 157 -22.85 4.40 3.82
N GLN A 158 -23.79 5.16 3.26
CA GLN A 158 -25.23 5.11 3.61
C GLN A 158 -25.85 3.74 3.29
N GLN A 159 -25.35 3.07 2.26
CA GLN A 159 -25.83 1.76 1.81
C GLN A 159 -24.65 0.80 1.62
N PRO A 160 -24.82 -0.48 1.90
CA PRO A 160 -23.79 -1.47 1.62
C PRO A 160 -23.55 -1.59 0.12
N PRO A 161 -22.31 -1.91 -0.31
CA PRO A 161 -22.00 -2.12 -1.73
C PRO A 161 -22.87 -3.22 -2.35
N GLY A 162 -23.33 -2.98 -3.57
CA GLY A 162 -24.03 -3.96 -4.37
C GLY A 162 -23.13 -5.15 -4.73
N ARG A 163 -23.68 -6.17 -5.39
CA ARG A 163 -22.91 -7.36 -5.80
C ARG A 163 -21.76 -7.01 -6.74
N ALA A 164 -22.03 -6.19 -7.76
CA ALA A 164 -21.00 -5.76 -8.72
C ALA A 164 -19.89 -4.94 -8.04
N ASP A 165 -20.27 -3.98 -7.18
CA ASP A 165 -19.29 -3.19 -6.41
C ASP A 165 -18.46 -4.08 -5.48
N SER A 166 -19.10 -5.04 -4.80
CA SER A 166 -18.38 -5.98 -3.93
C SER A 166 -17.36 -6.82 -4.70
N LEU A 167 -17.69 -7.28 -5.91
CA LEU A 167 -16.76 -8.02 -6.77
C LEU A 167 -15.57 -7.15 -7.19
N LEU A 168 -15.81 -5.88 -7.57
CA LEU A 168 -14.74 -4.95 -7.92
C LEU A 168 -13.84 -4.62 -6.72
N LEU A 169 -14.41 -4.48 -5.51
CA LEU A 169 -13.64 -4.28 -4.28
C LEU A 169 -12.78 -5.50 -3.95
N VAL A 170 -13.33 -6.69 -4.07
CA VAL A 170 -12.58 -7.95 -3.89
C VAL A 170 -11.49 -8.10 -4.95
N ALA A 171 -11.77 -7.79 -6.22
CA ALA A 171 -10.78 -7.86 -7.29
C ALA A 171 -9.60 -6.92 -7.04
N ASN A 172 -9.87 -5.64 -6.68
CA ASN A 172 -8.80 -4.71 -6.32
C ASN A 172 -8.08 -5.13 -5.03
N GLY A 173 -8.80 -5.63 -4.02
CA GLY A 173 -8.22 -6.18 -2.81
C GLY A 173 -7.32 -7.38 -3.07
N PHE A 174 -7.64 -8.20 -4.07
CA PHE A 174 -6.81 -9.33 -4.50
C PHE A 174 -5.44 -8.86 -5.00
N PHE A 175 -5.36 -7.85 -5.86
CA PHE A 175 -4.07 -7.34 -6.36
C PHE A 175 -3.21 -6.78 -5.24
N ILE A 176 -3.79 -6.03 -4.29
CA ILE A 176 -3.05 -5.57 -3.11
C ILE A 176 -2.64 -6.74 -2.23
N GLY A 177 -3.51 -7.75 -2.08
CA GLY A 177 -3.21 -8.99 -1.35
C GLY A 177 -2.02 -9.74 -1.92
N LEU A 178 -1.83 -9.74 -3.26
CA LEU A 178 -0.62 -10.30 -3.88
C LEU A 178 0.63 -9.50 -3.49
N GLY A 179 0.55 -8.16 -3.43
CA GLY A 179 1.65 -7.32 -2.94
C GLY A 179 1.97 -7.58 -1.46
N VAL A 180 0.94 -7.70 -0.62
CA VAL A 180 1.10 -8.08 0.80
C VAL A 180 1.72 -9.47 0.93
N PHE A 181 1.27 -10.45 0.14
CA PHE A 181 1.85 -11.79 0.09
C PHE A 181 3.33 -11.75 -0.30
N ALA A 182 3.69 -11.03 -1.36
CA ALA A 182 5.07 -10.93 -1.80
C ALA A 182 5.98 -10.35 -0.69
N ASN A 183 5.53 -9.27 -0.02
CA ASN A 183 6.25 -8.69 1.10
C ASN A 183 6.43 -9.69 2.25
N LEU A 184 5.36 -10.33 2.72
CA LEU A 184 5.41 -11.28 3.84
C LEU A 184 6.17 -12.58 3.55
N ALA A 185 6.16 -13.03 2.29
CA ALA A 185 6.77 -14.30 1.90
C ALA A 185 8.26 -14.17 1.57
N PHE A 186 8.66 -13.06 0.97
CA PHE A 186 9.99 -12.90 0.39
C PHE A 186 10.86 -11.88 1.13
N GLU A 187 10.29 -10.76 1.61
CA GLU A 187 11.06 -9.71 2.30
C GLU A 187 11.23 -10.00 3.80
N ALA A 188 10.22 -10.61 4.43
CA ALA A 188 10.24 -11.08 5.83
C ALA A 188 10.78 -10.06 6.85
N ILE A 189 10.20 -8.86 6.88
CA ILE A 189 10.63 -7.70 7.69
C ILE A 189 10.28 -7.85 9.19
N GLY A 190 10.48 -9.01 9.77
CA GLY A 190 10.34 -9.23 11.20
C GLY A 190 8.89 -9.21 11.73
N LEU A 191 8.36 -8.05 12.13
CA LEU A 191 7.03 -7.93 12.73
C LEU A 191 5.87 -7.82 11.72
N ASP A 192 6.15 -7.78 10.43
CA ASP A 192 5.19 -7.53 9.35
C ASP A 192 4.01 -8.52 9.36
N LEU A 193 4.29 -9.81 9.55
CA LEU A 193 3.26 -10.85 9.63
C LEU A 193 2.24 -10.58 10.76
N TYR A 194 2.71 -10.21 11.94
CA TYR A 194 1.85 -9.92 13.08
C TYR A 194 1.02 -8.65 12.86
N ILE A 195 1.63 -7.64 12.27
CA ILE A 195 0.95 -6.36 11.97
C ILE A 195 -0.12 -6.58 10.90
N VAL A 196 0.16 -7.32 9.84
CA VAL A 196 -0.85 -7.63 8.81
C VAL A 196 -1.98 -8.49 9.41
N ALA A 197 -1.68 -9.44 10.31
CA ALA A 197 -2.71 -10.18 11.05
C ALA A 197 -3.60 -9.25 11.89
N LEU A 198 -3.01 -8.29 12.61
CA LEU A 198 -3.76 -7.28 13.36
C LEU A 198 -4.62 -6.39 12.45
N LEU A 199 -4.11 -5.99 11.28
CA LEU A 199 -4.87 -5.23 10.29
C LEU A 199 -6.04 -6.03 9.71
N ALA A 200 -5.86 -7.34 9.48
CA ALA A 200 -6.93 -8.23 9.05
C ALA A 200 -8.02 -8.33 10.12
N LEU A 201 -7.63 -8.58 11.38
CA LEU A 201 -8.55 -8.62 12.52
C LEU A 201 -9.26 -7.28 12.74
N PHE A 202 -8.56 -6.17 12.61
CA PHE A 202 -9.11 -4.83 12.71
C PHE A 202 -10.16 -4.58 11.61
N SER A 203 -9.85 -4.92 10.36
CA SER A 203 -10.78 -4.81 9.24
C SER A 203 -12.01 -5.69 9.43
N ALA A 204 -11.84 -6.93 9.95
CA ALA A 204 -12.93 -7.83 10.28
C ALA A 204 -13.82 -7.28 11.40
N ALA A 205 -13.22 -6.72 12.46
CA ALA A 205 -13.95 -6.11 13.56
C ALA A 205 -14.76 -4.89 13.10
N LEU A 206 -14.21 -4.05 12.21
CA LEU A 206 -14.94 -2.94 11.61
C LEU A 206 -16.10 -3.45 10.73
N CYS A 207 -15.87 -4.49 9.94
CA CYS A 207 -16.90 -5.11 9.12
C CYS A 207 -18.03 -5.68 9.98
N TRP A 208 -17.71 -6.34 11.08
CA TRP A 208 -18.71 -6.87 12.02
C TRP A 208 -19.52 -5.75 12.69
N ARG A 209 -18.83 -4.68 13.14
CA ARG A 209 -19.48 -3.57 13.86
C ARG A 209 -20.32 -2.66 12.97
N ARG A 210 -19.86 -2.36 11.76
CA ARG A 210 -20.46 -1.39 10.83
C ARG A 210 -21.13 -2.01 9.62
N GLY A 211 -21.06 -3.34 9.50
CA GLY A 211 -21.50 -4.03 8.30
C GLY A 211 -20.51 -3.85 7.14
N ARG A 212 -20.95 -4.24 5.95
CA ARG A 212 -20.14 -4.28 4.73
C ARG A 212 -19.90 -2.86 4.20
N GLN A 213 -18.79 -2.25 4.60
CA GLN A 213 -18.32 -0.97 4.08
C GLN A 213 -17.31 -1.20 2.94
N PRO A 214 -17.20 -0.30 1.93
CA PRO A 214 -16.32 -0.51 0.78
C PRO A 214 -14.87 -0.82 1.16
N LEU A 215 -14.21 0.03 1.97
CA LEU A 215 -12.81 -0.21 2.33
C LEU A 215 -12.63 -1.40 3.29
N THR A 216 -13.63 -1.74 4.12
CA THR A 216 -13.53 -2.94 4.95
C THR A 216 -13.51 -4.20 4.11
N ILE A 217 -14.30 -4.27 3.02
CA ILE A 217 -14.27 -5.40 2.07
C ILE A 217 -12.90 -5.46 1.38
N TYR A 218 -12.44 -4.34 0.85
CA TYR A 218 -11.19 -4.24 0.13
C TYR A 218 -9.98 -4.65 0.99
N TYR A 219 -9.80 -4.05 2.17
CA TYR A 219 -8.66 -4.33 3.04
C TYR A 219 -8.73 -5.71 3.70
N LEU A 220 -9.93 -6.16 4.09
CA LEU A 220 -10.10 -7.52 4.62
C LEU A 220 -9.70 -8.55 3.57
N THR A 221 -10.08 -8.36 2.30
CA THR A 221 -9.64 -9.23 1.20
C THR A 221 -8.13 -9.20 1.04
N ALA A 222 -7.52 -8.00 1.00
CA ALA A 222 -6.09 -7.84 0.80
C ALA A 222 -5.26 -8.50 1.92
N TYR A 223 -5.57 -8.22 3.17
CA TYR A 223 -4.82 -8.77 4.30
C TYR A 223 -5.05 -10.26 4.50
N SER A 224 -6.29 -10.73 4.36
CA SER A 224 -6.59 -12.17 4.48
C SER A 224 -5.88 -12.98 3.39
N LEU A 225 -5.88 -12.50 2.16
CA LEU A 225 -5.20 -13.15 1.04
C LEU A 225 -3.68 -13.17 1.24
N GLY A 226 -3.10 -12.04 1.65
CA GLY A 226 -1.67 -11.95 1.96
C GLY A 226 -1.26 -12.95 3.05
N LEU A 227 -2.01 -13.00 4.15
CA LEU A 227 -1.74 -13.93 5.25
C LEU A 227 -1.90 -15.39 4.85
N VAL A 228 -3.04 -15.74 4.25
CA VAL A 228 -3.31 -17.13 3.84
C VAL A 228 -2.30 -17.59 2.80
N GLY A 229 -2.00 -16.74 1.81
CA GLY A 229 -0.97 -17.01 0.80
C GLY A 229 0.40 -17.28 1.43
N THR A 230 0.81 -16.44 2.39
CA THR A 230 2.10 -16.60 3.09
C THR A 230 2.15 -17.88 3.91
N LEU A 231 1.08 -18.19 4.66
CA LEU A 231 1.02 -19.41 5.46
C LEU A 231 1.08 -20.67 4.58
N LEU A 232 0.34 -20.66 3.45
CA LEU A 232 0.38 -21.76 2.49
C LEU A 232 1.77 -21.90 1.86
N TYR A 233 2.37 -20.79 1.43
CA TYR A 233 3.72 -20.80 0.86
C TYR A 233 4.75 -21.38 1.84
N ARG A 234 4.76 -20.94 3.11
CA ARG A 234 5.68 -21.45 4.13
C ARG A 234 5.44 -22.93 4.44
N ALA A 235 4.18 -23.37 4.47
CA ALA A 235 3.85 -24.78 4.71
C ALA A 235 4.25 -25.72 3.54
N LEU A 236 4.33 -25.19 2.31
CA LEU A 236 4.73 -25.96 1.13
C LEU A 236 6.25 -25.92 0.89
N ALA A 237 6.93 -24.90 1.40
CA ALA A 237 8.39 -24.69 1.26
C ALA A 237 9.19 -25.33 2.41
N SER A 238 8.54 -25.75 3.51
CA SER A 238 9.10 -26.49 4.64
C SER A 238 9.11 -27.99 4.38
#